data_eaf316e391e429af313acd470000a70f
#
_entry.id   eaf316e391e429af313acd470000a70f
#
_cell.length_a   1.000
_cell.length_b   1.000
_cell.length_c   1.000
_cell.angle_alpha   90.00
_cell.angle_beta   90.00
_cell.angle_gamma   90.00
#
_symmetry.space_group_name_H-M   'P 1'
#
loop_
_entity.id
_entity.type
_entity.pdbx_description
1 polymer ?
#
loop_
_entity_poly.entity_id
_entity_poly.type
_entity_poly.pdbx_seq_one_letter_code
_entity_poly.pdbx_strand_id
1 'polypeptide(L)'
;MGTICENELDKSIDEHKWKIKILKTYDKSIMVGVAPIDFDIHSSLYYNCGWYYYCYNSNLYSGQPFNYSAKSSGLSKVNDELVVVMNMKKRTLKFIINNEDKGDSYTNIPIDKPIFPAICLHDQNDSVEIQNIN
;
A
#
# COMPACT_ATOMS: atom_id res chain seq x y z
N MET A 1 13.74 -2.55 -0.32
CA MET A 1 13.78 -1.22 -0.94
C MET A 1 12.38 -0.72 -1.21
N GLY A 2 12.11 0.52 -0.81
CA GLY A 2 10.82 1.16 -1.07
C GLY A 2 10.86 1.97 -2.34
N THR A 3 9.69 2.23 -2.90
CA THR A 3 9.51 3.17 -3.99
C THR A 3 8.19 3.91 -3.83
N ILE A 4 8.15 5.14 -4.29
CA ILE A 4 6.92 5.92 -4.35
C ILE A 4 6.65 6.29 -5.79
N CYS A 5 5.39 6.49 -6.13
CA CYS A 5 5.01 6.94 -7.45
C CYS A 5 5.41 8.41 -7.63
N GLU A 6 5.60 8.80 -8.87
CA GLU A 6 6.09 10.14 -9.20
C GLU A 6 5.15 11.26 -8.77
N ASN A 7 3.84 11.02 -8.87
CA ASN A 7 2.85 12.06 -8.64
C ASN A 7 2.16 11.88 -7.28
N GLU A 8 2.06 12.99 -6.53
CA GLU A 8 1.27 12.99 -5.32
C GLU A 8 -0.22 12.81 -5.60
N LEU A 9 -0.94 12.33 -4.59
CA LEU A 9 -2.39 12.23 -4.68
C LEU A 9 -3.00 13.62 -4.55
N ASP A 10 -3.83 13.99 -5.54
CA ASP A 10 -4.49 15.28 -5.58
C ASP A 10 -5.55 15.39 -4.48
N LYS A 11 -5.36 16.32 -3.55
CA LYS A 11 -6.25 16.51 -2.40
C LYS A 11 -7.63 17.02 -2.79
N SER A 12 -7.78 17.59 -3.99
CA SER A 12 -9.08 18.06 -4.50
C SER A 12 -9.96 16.94 -5.00
N ILE A 13 -9.39 15.75 -5.21
CA ILE A 13 -10.10 14.55 -5.62
C ILE A 13 -10.42 13.74 -4.37
N ASP A 14 -11.71 13.47 -4.12
CA ASP A 14 -12.15 12.81 -2.89
C ASP A 14 -11.59 11.41 -2.74
N GLU A 15 -11.51 10.65 -3.84
CA GLU A 15 -11.10 9.25 -3.76
C GLU A 15 -10.16 8.88 -4.90
N HIS A 16 -9.05 8.23 -4.55
CA HIS A 16 -8.08 7.70 -5.50
C HIS A 16 -8.05 6.19 -5.39
N LYS A 17 -8.02 5.52 -6.53
CA LYS A 17 -7.93 4.05 -6.60
C LYS A 17 -6.83 3.65 -7.56
N TRP A 18 -6.03 2.69 -7.16
CA TRP A 18 -5.09 2.05 -8.08
C TRP A 18 -5.01 0.56 -7.77
N LYS A 19 -4.73 -0.19 -8.81
CA LYS A 19 -4.63 -1.64 -8.73
C LYS A 19 -3.17 -2.06 -8.80
N ILE A 20 -2.81 -2.99 -7.94
CA ILE A 20 -1.49 -3.62 -7.95
C ILE A 20 -1.70 -5.09 -8.27
N LYS A 21 -1.01 -5.55 -9.30
CA LYS A 21 -1.03 -6.95 -9.70
C LYS A 21 0.35 -7.52 -9.48
N ILE A 22 0.44 -8.62 -8.74
CA ILE A 22 1.70 -9.29 -8.49
C ILE A 22 2.05 -10.13 -9.72
N LEU A 23 3.14 -9.76 -10.40
CA LEU A 23 3.62 -10.48 -11.58
C LEU A 23 4.60 -11.58 -11.20
N LYS A 24 5.44 -11.31 -10.18
CA LYS A 24 6.46 -12.25 -9.72
C LYS A 24 6.79 -11.94 -8.28
N THR A 25 6.84 -12.96 -7.44
CA THR A 25 7.28 -12.80 -6.06
C THR A 25 8.04 -14.04 -5.60
N TYR A 26 9.11 -13.82 -4.84
CA TYR A 26 9.90 -14.88 -4.26
C TYR A 26 9.33 -15.36 -2.93
N ASP A 27 9.11 -14.43 -2.01
CA ASP A 27 8.69 -14.76 -0.64
C ASP A 27 7.48 -13.95 -0.16
N LYS A 28 6.80 -13.25 -1.06
CA LYS A 28 5.59 -12.46 -0.75
C LYS A 28 5.85 -11.25 0.15
N SER A 29 7.11 -10.88 0.35
CA SER A 29 7.49 -9.74 1.20
C SER A 29 7.30 -8.43 0.44
N ILE A 30 6.06 -8.15 0.08
CA ILE A 30 5.64 -6.95 -0.63
C ILE A 30 4.73 -6.14 0.27
N MET A 31 5.04 -4.86 0.45
CA MET A 31 4.18 -3.93 1.16
C MET A 31 3.61 -2.92 0.17
N VAL A 32 2.32 -2.64 0.28
CA VAL A 32 1.65 -1.67 -0.58
C VAL A 32 0.83 -0.71 0.26
N GLY A 33 0.78 0.54 -0.15
CA GLY A 33 0.03 1.56 0.56
C GLY A 33 0.34 2.96 0.10
N VAL A 34 0.44 3.88 1.04
CA VAL A 34 0.77 5.29 0.79
C VAL A 34 1.86 5.75 1.74
N ALA A 35 2.62 6.76 1.31
CA ALA A 35 3.67 7.34 2.13
C ALA A 35 3.76 8.85 1.90
N PRO A 36 4.20 9.61 2.92
CA PRO A 36 4.42 11.04 2.77
C PRO A 36 5.69 11.34 1.98
N ILE A 37 5.86 12.59 1.56
CA ILE A 37 6.98 13.00 0.72
C ILE A 37 8.35 12.78 1.36
N ASP A 38 8.43 12.77 2.67
CA ASP A 38 9.69 12.54 3.39
C ASP A 38 10.03 11.05 3.57
N PHE A 39 9.36 10.20 2.83
CA PHE A 39 9.66 8.77 2.79
C PHE A 39 11.08 8.54 2.26
N ASP A 40 11.91 7.85 3.06
CA ASP A 40 13.26 7.49 2.66
C ASP A 40 13.27 6.09 2.02
N ILE A 41 13.31 6.05 0.71
CA ILE A 41 13.27 4.80 -0.06
C ILE A 41 14.52 3.95 0.13
N HIS A 42 15.59 4.52 0.66
CA HIS A 42 16.85 3.80 0.89
C HIS A 42 16.99 3.28 2.31
N SER A 43 16.10 3.67 3.21
CA SER A 43 16.13 3.21 4.59
C SER A 43 15.75 1.74 4.69
N SER A 44 16.42 0.98 5.55
CA SER A 44 16.02 -0.37 5.90
C SER A 44 14.74 -0.37 6.76
N LEU A 45 14.34 0.79 7.26
CA LEU A 45 13.14 0.97 8.07
C LEU A 45 12.03 1.68 7.28
N TYR A 46 11.94 1.42 5.99
CA TYR A 46 10.96 2.06 5.11
C TYR A 46 9.52 1.89 5.61
N TYR A 47 9.23 0.80 6.28
CA TYR A 47 7.90 0.55 6.83
C TYR A 47 7.54 1.51 7.98
N ASN A 48 8.50 2.27 8.50
CA ASN A 48 8.23 3.31 9.49
C ASN A 48 7.72 4.62 8.87
N CYS A 49 7.65 4.70 7.56
CA CYS A 49 7.31 5.93 6.84
C CYS A 49 6.14 5.69 5.90
N GLY A 50 4.96 5.48 6.44
CA GLY A 50 3.77 5.29 5.61
C GLY A 50 2.75 4.37 6.24
N TRP A 51 1.75 4.01 5.44
CA TRP A 51 0.64 3.16 5.84
C TRP A 51 0.53 2.04 4.81
N TYR A 52 0.78 0.78 5.26
CA TYR A 52 0.96 -0.33 4.36
C TYR A 52 0.12 -1.54 4.73
N TYR A 53 -0.18 -2.32 3.71
CA TYR A 53 -0.62 -3.71 3.80
C TYR A 53 0.55 -4.61 3.45
N TYR A 54 0.86 -5.57 4.32
CA TYR A 54 1.95 -6.52 4.10
C TYR A 54 1.40 -7.81 3.53
N CYS A 55 1.76 -8.12 2.28
CA CYS A 55 1.20 -9.25 1.55
C CYS A 55 1.59 -10.60 2.15
N TYR A 56 2.73 -10.67 2.82
CA TYR A 56 3.21 -11.93 3.41
C TYR A 56 2.25 -12.50 4.46
N ASN A 57 1.74 -11.67 5.34
CA ASN A 57 0.94 -12.12 6.48
C ASN A 57 -0.37 -11.36 6.65
N SER A 58 -0.72 -10.47 5.72
CA SER A 58 -1.93 -9.65 5.77
C SER A 58 -1.99 -8.67 6.94
N ASN A 59 -0.85 -8.35 7.54
CA ASN A 59 -0.77 -7.37 8.61
C ASN A 59 -0.68 -5.95 8.08
N LEU A 60 -1.03 -5.00 8.92
CA LEU A 60 -0.90 -3.58 8.63
C LEU A 60 0.34 -3.04 9.32
N TYR A 61 1.08 -2.16 8.63
CA TYR A 61 2.27 -1.52 9.16
C TYR A 61 2.17 -0.01 8.98
N SER A 62 2.35 0.75 10.07
CA SER A 62 2.36 2.21 10.02
C SER A 62 3.28 2.73 11.13
N GLY A 63 4.54 2.94 10.81
CA GLY A 63 5.55 3.31 11.79
C GLY A 63 5.88 2.18 12.74
N GLN A 64 4.88 1.42 13.16
CA GLN A 64 5.04 0.23 13.99
C GLN A 64 4.13 -0.87 13.49
N PRO A 65 4.56 -2.15 13.61
CA PRO A 65 3.71 -3.26 13.24
C PRO A 65 2.46 -3.28 14.13
N PHE A 66 1.31 -3.41 13.51
CA PHE A 66 0.07 -3.66 14.22
C PHE A 66 -0.25 -5.14 14.12
N ASN A 67 -0.63 -5.74 15.25
CA ASN A 67 -1.17 -7.09 15.24
C ASN A 67 -2.62 -7.08 14.74
N TYR A 68 -2.83 -6.38 13.67
CA TYR A 68 -4.13 -6.27 13.04
C TYR A 68 -4.13 -7.16 11.82
N SER A 69 -4.73 -8.33 11.94
CA SER A 69 -4.83 -9.20 10.79
C SER A 69 -6.10 -8.89 10.03
N ALA A 70 -5.96 -8.37 8.82
CA ALA A 70 -7.02 -8.50 7.85
C ALA A 70 -7.23 -10.01 7.66
N LYS A 71 -8.48 -10.45 7.73
CA LYS A 71 -8.81 -11.88 7.65
C LYS A 71 -8.69 -12.42 6.22
N SER A 72 -7.60 -12.12 5.55
CA SER A 72 -7.37 -12.63 4.22
C SER A 72 -6.04 -13.36 4.19
N SER A 73 -5.89 -14.25 3.22
CA SER A 73 -4.66 -14.99 3.03
C SER A 73 -3.52 -14.14 2.48
N GLY A 74 -3.76 -12.85 2.22
CA GLY A 74 -2.81 -11.98 1.58
C GLY A 74 -2.63 -12.28 0.09
N LEU A 75 -1.82 -11.45 -0.56
CA LEU A 75 -1.46 -11.66 -1.96
C LEU A 75 -0.25 -12.59 -2.00
N SER A 76 -0.50 -13.86 -2.23
CA SER A 76 0.55 -14.88 -2.15
C SER A 76 0.83 -15.59 -3.44
N LYS A 77 0.09 -15.29 -4.50
CA LYS A 77 0.21 -15.95 -5.79
C LYS A 77 0.49 -14.94 -6.89
N VAL A 78 1.16 -15.40 -7.93
CA VAL A 78 1.31 -14.62 -9.16
C VAL A 78 -0.09 -14.31 -9.72
N ASN A 79 -0.28 -13.09 -10.19
CA ASN A 79 -1.54 -12.55 -10.70
C ASN A 79 -2.60 -12.24 -9.63
N ASP A 80 -2.27 -12.33 -8.34
CA ASP A 80 -3.15 -11.77 -7.32
C ASP A 80 -3.24 -10.26 -7.48
N GLU A 81 -4.41 -9.73 -7.18
CA GLU A 81 -4.71 -8.31 -7.35
C GLU A 81 -5.09 -7.64 -6.05
N LEU A 82 -4.55 -6.46 -5.84
CA LEU A 82 -4.88 -5.63 -4.70
C LEU A 82 -5.25 -4.24 -5.20
N VAL A 83 -6.41 -3.75 -4.79
CA VAL A 83 -6.81 -2.38 -5.06
C VAL A 83 -6.61 -1.57 -3.79
N VAL A 84 -5.88 -0.48 -3.91
CA VAL A 84 -5.68 0.49 -2.84
C VAL A 84 -6.66 1.63 -3.06
N VAL A 85 -7.41 1.99 -2.03
CA VAL A 85 -8.37 3.08 -2.09
C VAL A 85 -8.03 4.09 -1.01
N MET A 86 -7.58 5.27 -1.43
CA MET A 86 -7.31 6.39 -0.52
C MET A 86 -8.41 7.43 -0.66
N ASN A 87 -9.15 7.65 0.42
CA ASN A 87 -10.16 8.69 0.47
C ASN A 87 -9.55 9.93 1.13
N MET A 88 -9.33 10.96 0.33
CA MET A 88 -8.68 12.19 0.80
C MET A 88 -9.59 13.02 1.68
N LYS A 89 -10.90 12.97 1.44
CA LYS A 89 -11.88 13.73 2.21
C LYS A 89 -12.06 13.14 3.62
N LYS A 90 -12.21 11.82 3.69
CA LYS A 90 -12.36 11.10 4.96
C LYS A 90 -11.03 10.77 5.60
N ARG A 91 -9.93 10.88 4.86
CA ARG A 91 -8.58 10.52 5.30
C ARG A 91 -8.49 9.06 5.73
N THR A 92 -9.06 8.19 4.90
CA THR A 92 -9.07 6.74 5.15
C THR A 92 -8.36 6.00 4.04
N LEU A 93 -7.80 4.86 4.39
CA LEU A 93 -7.13 3.96 3.45
C LEU A 93 -7.70 2.56 3.62
N LYS A 94 -8.08 1.95 2.51
CA LYS A 94 -8.54 0.56 2.53
C LYS A 94 -7.93 -0.23 1.38
N PHE A 95 -8.00 -1.54 1.52
CA PHE A 95 -7.46 -2.49 0.56
C PHE A 95 -8.56 -3.46 0.14
N ILE A 96 -8.67 -3.70 -1.16
CA ILE A 96 -9.60 -4.67 -1.73
C ILE A 96 -8.73 -5.76 -2.35
N ILE A 97 -8.80 -6.96 -1.81
CA ILE A 97 -7.91 -8.06 -2.17
C ILE A 97 -8.71 -9.11 -2.95
N ASN A 98 -8.34 -9.30 -4.22
CA ASN A 98 -9.05 -10.23 -5.12
C ASN A 98 -10.57 -10.02 -5.07
N ASN A 99 -10.99 -8.75 -5.20
CA ASN A 99 -12.39 -8.29 -5.17
C ASN A 99 -13.08 -8.38 -3.80
N GLU A 100 -12.35 -8.69 -2.74
CA GLU A 100 -12.90 -8.70 -1.39
C GLU A 100 -12.52 -7.41 -0.65
N ASP A 101 -13.51 -6.57 -0.37
CA ASP A 101 -13.34 -5.31 0.35
C ASP A 101 -13.20 -5.59 1.84
N LYS A 102 -12.06 -5.20 2.41
CA LYS A 102 -11.75 -5.45 3.83
C LYS A 102 -12.21 -4.32 4.75
N GLY A 103 -12.83 -3.27 4.21
CA GLY A 103 -13.18 -2.08 4.99
C GLY A 103 -11.98 -1.17 5.24
N ASP A 104 -12.20 -0.06 5.93
CA ASP A 104 -11.13 0.90 6.21
C ASP A 104 -10.09 0.27 7.15
N SER A 105 -8.85 0.21 6.68
CA SER A 105 -7.72 -0.29 7.47
C SER A 105 -7.08 0.80 8.30
N TYR A 106 -7.06 2.03 7.77
CA TYR A 106 -6.51 3.18 8.45
C TYR A 106 -7.48 4.34 8.40
N THR A 107 -7.54 5.09 9.49
CA THR A 107 -8.33 6.31 9.60
C THR A 107 -7.44 7.44 10.11
N ASN A 108 -7.91 8.67 9.94
CA ASN A 108 -7.19 9.85 10.42
C ASN A 108 -5.77 10.00 9.83
N ILE A 109 -5.59 9.55 8.59
CA ILE A 109 -4.31 9.72 7.90
C ILE A 109 -4.06 11.22 7.72
N PRO A 110 -2.94 11.76 8.20
CA PRO A 110 -2.63 13.18 8.00
C PRO A 110 -2.33 13.45 6.53
N ILE A 111 -2.97 14.48 5.98
CA ILE A 111 -2.77 14.90 4.60
C ILE A 111 -2.21 16.32 4.51
N ASP A 112 -1.63 16.84 5.59
CA ASP A 112 -0.97 18.14 5.62
C ASP A 112 0.31 18.14 4.77
N LYS A 113 0.92 16.98 4.56
CA LYS A 113 2.02 16.78 3.63
C LYS A 113 1.55 16.05 2.39
N PRO A 114 2.22 16.21 1.24
CA PRO A 114 1.92 15.40 0.05
C PRO A 114 1.99 13.91 0.35
N ILE A 115 1.01 13.17 -0.15
CA ILE A 115 0.90 11.72 0.01
C ILE A 115 1.02 11.07 -1.36
N PHE A 116 1.79 10.00 -1.43
CA PHE A 116 2.08 9.28 -2.68
C PHE A 116 1.72 7.81 -2.55
N PRO A 117 1.26 7.17 -3.62
CA PRO A 117 1.25 5.70 -3.66
C PRO A 117 2.65 5.16 -3.42
N ALA A 118 2.77 4.12 -2.61
CA ALA A 118 4.07 3.57 -2.24
C ALA A 118 4.05 2.04 -2.26
N ILE A 119 5.17 1.46 -2.67
CA ILE A 119 5.38 0.02 -2.71
C ILE A 119 6.77 -0.28 -2.19
N CYS A 120 6.87 -1.35 -1.39
CA CYS A 120 8.15 -1.84 -0.91
C CYS A 120 8.32 -3.28 -1.36
N LEU A 121 9.31 -3.53 -2.20
CA LEU A 121 9.67 -4.85 -2.67
C LEU A 121 10.91 -5.31 -1.90
N HIS A 122 10.83 -6.48 -1.27
CA HIS A 122 11.94 -7.02 -0.50
C HIS A 122 12.98 -7.69 -1.39
N ASP A 123 12.54 -8.50 -2.33
CA ASP A 123 13.42 -9.26 -3.21
C ASP A 123 13.58 -8.52 -4.55
N GLN A 124 14.81 -8.48 -5.08
CA GLN A 124 15.11 -7.81 -6.34
C GLN A 124 14.40 -8.45 -7.54
N ASN A 125 13.95 -9.70 -7.40
CA ASN A 125 13.23 -10.42 -8.45
C ASN A 125 11.72 -10.25 -8.34
N ASP A 126 11.24 -9.60 -7.30
CA ASP A 126 9.81 -9.30 -7.18
C ASP A 126 9.42 -8.25 -8.22
N SER A 127 8.25 -8.41 -8.81
CA SER A 127 7.72 -7.43 -9.74
C SER A 127 6.22 -7.32 -9.62
N VAL A 128 5.74 -6.09 -9.78
CA VAL A 128 4.32 -5.77 -9.74
C VAL A 128 3.98 -4.84 -10.89
N GLU A 129 2.72 -4.84 -11.27
CA GLU A 129 2.16 -3.90 -12.22
C GLU A 129 1.22 -2.96 -11.47
N ILE A 130 1.33 -1.67 -11.73
CA ILE A 130 0.47 -0.65 -11.11
C ILE A 130 -0.42 -0.04 -12.18
N GLN A 131 -1.72 0.02 -11.92
CA GLN A 131 -2.69 0.59 -12.84
C GLN A 131 -3.62 1.54 -12.09
N ASN A 132 -3.70 2.79 -12.57
CA ASN A 132 -4.68 3.74 -12.05
C ASN A 132 -6.06 3.33 -12.60
N ILE A 133 -7.05 3.20 -11.71
CA ILE A 133 -8.41 2.76 -12.06
C ILE A 133 -9.49 3.76 -11.69
N ASN A 134 -9.11 5.00 -11.41
CA ASN A 134 -10.10 6.07 -11.17
C ASN A 134 -10.97 6.33 -12.40
#